data_a65fdb195c424a76a8290b4ecce0919f
#
_entry.id   a65fdb195c424a76a8290b4ecce0919f
#
_cell.length_a   1.000
_cell.length_b   1.000
_cell.length_c   1.000
_cell.angle_alpha   90.00
_cell.angle_beta   90.00
_cell.angle_gamma   90.00
#
_symmetry.space_group_name_H-M   'P 1'
#
loop_
_entity.id
_entity.type
_entity.pdbx_description
1 polymer ?
#
loop_
_entity_poly.entity_id
_entity_poly.type
_entity_poly.pdbx_seq_one_letter_code
_entity_poly.pdbx_strand_id
1 'polypeptide(L)'
;QRQMCIRDRLYFAPRIFETMGMANPMVQTVLMGVVNILFTLLAVFTVEKWGRKPLLISGSVGMAIGAFGVAMCNVVTGLPAIISVISIMVYSASFMFSWGPICWVLIAEIFPNTIRGAAVAIAVAFQWIFNFIVSSTFLPMYNMRLGEMGDKFGHMFAYALYGIICVAAALFVWKLVPETKGKTLEDMTKLWKKKK
;
A
#
# COMPACT_ATOMS: atom_id res chain seq x y z
N GLN A 1 2.51 3.67 7.73
CA GLN A 1 2.43 2.86 6.50
C GLN A 1 3.69 2.95 5.64
N ARG A 2 4.35 4.11 5.53
CA ARG A 2 5.52 4.29 4.67
C ARG A 2 6.76 3.51 5.13
N GLN A 3 7.07 3.54 6.42
CA GLN A 3 8.26 2.83 6.96
C GLN A 3 8.06 1.33 7.10
N MET A 4 6.84 0.88 7.30
CA MET A 4 6.56 -0.53 7.49
C MET A 4 6.44 -1.33 6.23
N CYS A 5 5.72 -0.81 5.23
CA CYS A 5 5.74 -1.45 3.91
C CYS A 5 7.14 -1.49 3.32
N ILE A 6 8.01 -0.52 3.64
CA ILE A 6 9.41 -0.52 3.22
C ILE A 6 10.23 -1.49 4.08
N ARG A 7 10.05 -1.50 5.40
CA ARG A 7 10.84 -2.35 6.30
C ARG A 7 10.50 -3.83 6.15
N ASP A 8 9.23 -4.20 6.11
CA ASP A 8 8.82 -5.59 5.95
C ASP A 8 9.15 -6.12 4.56
N ARG A 9 9.07 -5.28 3.53
CA ARG A 9 9.51 -5.65 2.18
C ARG A 9 11.02 -5.74 2.05
N LEU A 10 11.77 -4.86 2.70
CA LEU A 10 13.24 -4.95 2.73
C LEU A 10 13.72 -6.18 3.49
N TYR A 11 12.95 -6.67 4.47
CA TYR A 11 13.30 -7.89 5.20
C TYR A 11 12.93 -9.17 4.45
N PHE A 12 11.84 -9.20 3.69
CA PHE A 12 11.37 -10.41 2.99
C PHE A 12 11.71 -10.43 1.50
N ALA A 13 11.84 -9.28 0.86
CA ALA A 13 12.34 -9.21 -0.51
C ALA A 13 13.72 -9.89 -0.67
N PRO A 14 14.72 -9.71 0.22
CA PRO A 14 15.99 -10.41 0.12
C PRO A 14 15.86 -11.93 0.08
N ARG A 15 14.99 -12.53 0.90
CA ARG A 15 14.77 -13.98 0.90
C ARG A 15 14.19 -14.51 -0.41
N ILE A 16 13.31 -13.76 -1.04
CA ILE A 16 12.72 -14.15 -2.32
C ILE A 16 13.76 -14.00 -3.44
N PHE A 17 14.58 -12.98 -3.37
CA PHE A 17 15.66 -12.76 -4.32
C PHE A 17 16.83 -13.75 -4.15
N GLU A 18 17.13 -14.19 -2.93
CA GLU A 18 18.08 -15.27 -2.66
C GLU A 18 17.67 -16.59 -3.35
N THR A 19 16.37 -16.91 -3.37
CA THR A 19 15.85 -18.09 -4.07
C THR A 19 15.97 -17.99 -5.59
N MET A 20 16.22 -16.79 -6.13
CA MET A 20 16.44 -16.54 -7.56
C MET A 20 17.92 -16.46 -7.95
N GLY A 21 18.85 -16.78 -7.04
CA GLY A 21 20.29 -16.76 -7.34
C GLY A 21 20.91 -15.36 -7.42
N MET A 22 20.20 -14.31 -7.07
CA MET A 22 20.76 -12.96 -6.92
C MET A 22 21.31 -12.78 -5.50
N ALA A 23 22.55 -13.18 -5.32
CA ALA A 23 23.23 -13.26 -4.02
C ALA A 23 23.55 -11.90 -3.36
N ASN A 24 23.20 -10.76 -3.98
CA ASN A 24 23.58 -9.45 -3.47
C ASN A 24 22.37 -8.67 -2.91
N PRO A 25 22.17 -8.64 -1.57
CA PRO A 25 21.07 -7.89 -0.93
C PRO A 25 21.11 -6.38 -1.24
N MET A 26 22.29 -5.86 -1.50
CA MET A 26 22.50 -4.44 -1.80
C MET A 26 21.90 -4.04 -3.16
N VAL A 27 22.08 -4.87 -4.18
CA VAL A 27 21.52 -4.64 -5.52
C VAL A 27 19.99 -4.64 -5.47
N GLN A 28 19.39 -5.52 -4.70
CA GLN A 28 17.95 -5.60 -4.50
C GLN A 28 17.40 -4.34 -3.85
N THR A 29 18.04 -3.87 -2.78
CA THR A 29 17.65 -2.64 -2.08
C THR A 29 17.73 -1.42 -3.00
N VAL A 30 18.79 -1.32 -3.79
CA VAL A 30 18.97 -0.24 -4.77
C VAL A 30 17.89 -0.31 -5.86
N LEU A 31 17.62 -1.50 -6.42
CA LEU A 31 16.60 -1.68 -7.45
C LEU A 31 15.21 -1.26 -6.94
N MET A 32 14.84 -1.72 -5.74
CA MET A 32 13.57 -1.30 -5.11
C MET A 32 13.53 0.20 -4.85
N GLY A 33 14.65 0.79 -4.43
CA GLY A 33 14.77 2.24 -4.24
C GLY A 33 14.53 3.03 -5.52
N VAL A 34 15.15 2.60 -6.61
CA VAL A 34 15.00 3.23 -7.94
C VAL A 34 13.54 3.13 -8.41
N VAL A 35 12.93 1.94 -8.33
CA VAL A 35 11.51 1.74 -8.68
C VAL A 35 10.61 2.66 -7.85
N ASN A 36 10.83 2.74 -6.54
CA ASN A 36 10.04 3.60 -5.66
C ASN A 36 10.15 5.08 -6.03
N ILE A 37 11.36 5.57 -6.35
CA ILE A 37 11.57 6.96 -6.78
C ILE A 37 10.84 7.22 -8.10
N LEU A 38 11.00 6.36 -9.10
CA LEU A 38 10.35 6.51 -10.40
C LEU A 38 8.82 6.57 -10.27
N PHE A 39 8.22 5.64 -9.52
CA PHE A 39 6.77 5.63 -9.35
C PHE A 39 6.25 6.79 -8.49
N THR A 40 7.03 7.28 -7.54
CA THR A 40 6.67 8.50 -6.79
C THR A 40 6.70 9.74 -7.70
N LEU A 41 7.69 9.87 -8.58
CA LEU A 41 7.74 10.95 -9.56
C LEU A 41 6.56 10.87 -10.54
N LEU A 42 6.26 9.68 -11.06
CA LEU A 42 5.08 9.46 -11.89
C LEU A 42 3.78 9.85 -11.17
N ALA A 43 3.66 9.55 -9.87
CA ALA A 43 2.51 9.95 -9.07
C ALA A 43 2.34 11.46 -9.03
N VAL A 44 3.42 12.22 -8.82
CA VAL A 44 3.40 13.69 -8.76
C VAL A 44 2.89 14.28 -10.08
N PHE A 45 3.37 13.78 -11.22
CA PHE A 45 2.92 14.26 -12.54
C PHE A 45 1.50 13.82 -12.90
N THR A 46 1.08 12.68 -12.39
CA THR A 46 -0.22 12.08 -12.76
C THR A 46 -1.35 12.60 -11.87
N VAL A 47 -1.07 12.98 -10.62
CA VAL A 47 -2.08 13.43 -9.66
C VAL A 47 -2.83 14.67 -10.14
N GLU A 48 -2.14 15.59 -10.83
CA GLU A 48 -2.76 16.80 -11.38
C GLU A 48 -3.65 16.48 -12.59
N LYS A 49 -3.29 15.47 -13.39
CA LYS A 49 -4.04 15.09 -14.58
C LYS A 49 -5.27 14.24 -14.28
N TRP A 50 -5.11 13.19 -13.47
CA TRP A 50 -6.17 12.21 -13.21
C TRP A 50 -7.02 12.53 -11.98
N GLY A 51 -6.47 13.29 -11.03
CA GLY A 51 -7.13 13.58 -9.76
C GLY A 51 -6.75 12.59 -8.66
N ARG A 52 -7.13 12.94 -7.43
CA ARG A 52 -6.72 12.19 -6.24
C ARG A 52 -7.48 10.87 -6.09
N LYS A 53 -8.80 10.89 -6.28
CA LYS A 53 -9.67 9.72 -6.10
C LYS A 53 -9.40 8.60 -7.10
N PRO A 54 -9.36 8.83 -8.44
CA PRO A 54 -9.05 7.76 -9.40
C PRO A 54 -7.68 7.13 -9.15
N LEU A 55 -6.70 7.95 -8.75
CA LEU A 55 -5.35 7.49 -8.50
C LEU A 55 -5.26 6.58 -7.25
N LEU A 56 -6.01 6.91 -6.18
CA LEU A 56 -6.13 6.06 -5.01
C LEU A 56 -6.80 4.73 -5.32
N ILE A 57 -7.84 4.74 -6.14
CA ILE A 57 -8.56 3.51 -6.54
C ILE A 57 -7.64 2.63 -7.39
N SER A 58 -7.00 3.18 -8.44
CA SER A 58 -6.10 2.41 -9.31
C SER A 58 -4.92 1.81 -8.53
N GLY A 59 -4.34 2.56 -7.60
CA GLY A 59 -3.29 2.05 -6.72
C GLY A 59 -3.77 0.94 -5.79
N SER A 60 -4.96 1.07 -5.20
CA SER A 60 -5.55 0.01 -4.36
C SER A 60 -5.80 -1.28 -5.14
N VAL A 61 -6.29 -1.17 -6.37
CA VAL A 61 -6.50 -2.33 -7.26
C VAL A 61 -5.16 -2.98 -7.61
N GLY A 62 -4.16 -2.18 -7.99
CA GLY A 62 -2.81 -2.70 -8.28
C GLY A 62 -2.16 -3.38 -7.07
N MET A 63 -2.33 -2.82 -5.87
CA MET A 63 -1.88 -3.46 -4.64
C MET A 63 -2.62 -4.77 -4.36
N ALA A 64 -3.92 -4.83 -4.58
CA ALA A 64 -4.70 -6.06 -4.41
C ALA A 64 -4.21 -7.16 -5.37
N ILE A 65 -4.02 -6.83 -6.64
CA ILE A 65 -3.47 -7.77 -7.64
C ILE A 65 -2.10 -8.28 -7.20
N GLY A 66 -1.20 -7.40 -6.77
CA GLY A 66 0.13 -7.79 -6.29
C GLY A 66 0.07 -8.69 -5.06
N ALA A 67 -0.78 -8.36 -4.07
CA ALA A 67 -0.93 -9.16 -2.85
C ALA A 67 -1.51 -10.55 -3.13
N PHE A 68 -2.58 -10.64 -3.93
CA PHE A 68 -3.15 -11.93 -4.33
C PHE A 68 -2.18 -12.73 -5.21
N GLY A 69 -1.39 -12.08 -6.08
CA GLY A 69 -0.34 -12.73 -6.85
C GLY A 69 0.67 -13.44 -5.96
N VAL A 70 1.16 -12.78 -4.90
CA VAL A 70 2.05 -13.40 -3.92
C VAL A 70 1.36 -14.54 -3.16
N ALA A 71 0.10 -14.34 -2.73
CA ALA A 71 -0.66 -15.38 -2.05
C ALA A 71 -0.80 -16.65 -2.92
N MET A 72 -1.13 -16.49 -4.20
CA MET A 72 -1.26 -17.59 -5.16
C MET A 72 0.06 -18.33 -5.38
N CYS A 73 1.18 -17.62 -5.45
CA CYS A 73 2.50 -18.25 -5.61
C CYS A 73 2.88 -19.16 -4.43
N ASN A 74 2.33 -18.91 -3.24
CA ASN A 74 2.56 -19.78 -2.07
C ASN A 74 1.67 -21.02 -2.08
N VAL A 75 0.55 -21.03 -2.78
CA VAL A 75 -0.38 -22.18 -2.89
C VAL A 75 0.04 -23.11 -4.02
N VAL A 76 0.29 -22.53 -5.19
CA VAL A 76 0.58 -23.33 -6.39
C VAL A 76 2.06 -23.73 -6.40
N THR A 77 2.32 -25.00 -6.09
CA THR A 77 3.66 -25.58 -6.19
C THR A 77 4.05 -25.71 -7.67
N GLY A 78 5.18 -25.06 -8.03
CA GLY A 78 5.71 -25.11 -9.41
C GLY A 78 5.68 -23.79 -10.17
N LEU A 79 5.12 -22.73 -9.59
CA LEU A 79 5.26 -21.41 -10.16
C LEU A 79 6.71 -20.89 -9.98
N PRO A 80 7.32 -20.31 -11.03
CA PRO A 80 8.66 -19.76 -10.94
C PRO A 80 8.70 -18.61 -9.93
N ALA A 81 9.74 -18.57 -9.10
CA ALA A 81 9.94 -17.53 -8.07
C ALA A 81 9.88 -16.09 -8.61
N ILE A 82 10.15 -15.92 -9.90
CA ILE A 82 10.08 -14.64 -10.61
C ILE A 82 8.67 -14.02 -10.55
N ILE A 83 7.61 -14.82 -10.53
CA ILE A 83 6.23 -14.35 -10.45
C ILE A 83 5.96 -13.70 -9.09
N SER A 84 6.48 -14.29 -8.02
CA SER A 84 6.38 -13.72 -6.67
C SER A 84 7.08 -12.36 -6.59
N VAL A 85 8.25 -12.23 -7.22
CA VAL A 85 9.00 -10.97 -7.25
C VAL A 85 8.26 -9.91 -8.04
N ILE A 86 7.77 -10.26 -9.23
CA ILE A 86 6.97 -9.34 -10.05
C ILE A 86 5.74 -8.87 -9.26
N SER A 87 5.04 -9.78 -8.58
CA SER A 87 3.87 -9.46 -7.77
C SER A 87 4.20 -8.49 -6.62
N ILE A 88 5.32 -8.67 -5.94
CA ILE A 88 5.80 -7.75 -4.89
C ILE A 88 6.19 -6.39 -5.50
N MET A 89 6.83 -6.39 -6.66
CA MET A 89 7.17 -5.15 -7.36
C MET A 89 5.93 -4.38 -7.79
N VAL A 90 4.92 -5.06 -8.34
CA VAL A 90 3.62 -4.46 -8.71
C VAL A 90 2.93 -3.87 -7.48
N TYR A 91 2.89 -4.61 -6.38
CA TYR A 91 2.34 -4.11 -5.12
C TYR A 91 3.09 -2.85 -4.64
N SER A 92 4.43 -2.85 -4.64
CA SER A 92 5.27 -1.71 -4.23
C SER A 92 5.07 -0.50 -5.12
N ALA A 93 5.15 -0.70 -6.43
CA ALA A 93 4.99 0.33 -7.42
C ALA A 93 3.60 0.99 -7.30
N SER A 94 2.55 0.19 -7.19
CA SER A 94 1.17 0.68 -7.03
C SER A 94 0.98 1.49 -5.74
N PHE A 95 1.64 1.09 -4.66
CA PHE A 95 1.62 1.84 -3.41
C PHE A 95 2.33 3.19 -3.55
N MET A 96 3.52 3.22 -4.13
CA MET A 96 4.30 4.44 -4.32
C MET A 96 3.70 5.38 -5.35
N PHE A 97 3.01 4.83 -6.36
CA PHE A 97 2.27 5.60 -7.35
C PHE A 97 1.04 6.32 -6.77
N SER A 98 0.45 5.79 -5.71
CA SER A 98 -0.86 6.22 -5.22
C SER A 98 -0.83 6.59 -3.73
N TRP A 99 -0.96 5.59 -2.87
CA TRP A 99 -1.17 5.80 -1.42
C TRP A 99 -0.01 6.50 -0.72
N GLY A 100 1.21 6.31 -1.19
CA GLY A 100 2.40 6.93 -0.60
C GLY A 100 2.29 8.45 -0.54
N PRO A 101 2.26 9.13 -1.67
CA PRO A 101 2.19 10.59 -1.71
C PRO A 101 0.77 11.16 -1.55
N ILE A 102 -0.25 10.54 -2.18
CA ILE A 102 -1.56 11.15 -2.36
C ILE A 102 -2.38 11.17 -1.07
N CYS A 103 -2.22 10.17 -0.20
CA CYS A 103 -2.92 10.12 1.07
C CYS A 103 -2.67 11.38 1.92
N TRP A 104 -1.42 11.85 1.95
CA TRP A 104 -1.03 13.05 2.71
C TRP A 104 -1.58 14.33 2.08
N VAL A 105 -1.51 14.42 0.76
CA VAL A 105 -2.09 15.55 0.01
C VAL A 105 -3.60 15.61 0.25
N LEU A 106 -4.28 14.49 0.15
CA LEU A 106 -5.73 14.40 0.36
C LEU A 106 -6.15 14.83 1.78
N ILE A 107 -5.44 14.37 2.81
CA ILE A 107 -5.71 14.77 4.20
C ILE A 107 -5.53 16.28 4.35
N ALA A 108 -4.50 16.86 3.76
CA ALA A 108 -4.26 18.29 3.83
C ALA A 108 -5.30 19.13 3.04
N GLU A 109 -5.89 18.57 1.98
CA GLU A 109 -6.89 19.25 1.13
C GLU A 109 -8.32 19.15 1.67
N ILE A 110 -8.67 18.06 2.35
CA ILE A 110 -10.04 17.85 2.85
C ILE A 110 -10.39 18.76 4.02
N PHE A 111 -9.43 19.08 4.88
CA PHE A 111 -9.71 19.85 6.10
C PHE A 111 -9.49 21.35 5.92
N PRO A 112 -10.39 22.20 6.44
CA PRO A 112 -10.21 23.65 6.43
C PRO A 112 -8.98 24.07 7.25
N ASN A 113 -8.40 25.21 6.92
CA ASN A 113 -7.16 25.72 7.53
C ASN A 113 -7.21 25.81 9.06
N THR A 114 -8.38 26.11 9.62
CA THR A 114 -8.60 26.29 11.06
C THR A 114 -8.35 25.05 11.89
N ILE A 115 -8.65 23.85 11.34
CA ILE A 115 -8.54 22.57 12.05
C ILE A 115 -7.53 21.61 11.39
N ARG A 116 -6.90 22.03 10.29
CA ARG A 116 -5.99 21.17 9.50
C ARG A 116 -4.87 20.58 10.34
N GLY A 117 -4.22 21.39 11.19
CA GLY A 117 -3.12 20.94 12.03
C GLY A 117 -3.54 19.83 13.00
N ALA A 118 -4.68 20.02 13.67
CA ALA A 118 -5.21 19.01 14.58
C ALA A 118 -5.66 17.75 13.84
N ALA A 119 -6.32 17.89 12.69
CA ALA A 119 -6.77 16.76 11.89
C ALA A 119 -5.60 15.92 11.34
N VAL A 120 -4.54 16.57 10.86
CA VAL A 120 -3.31 15.88 10.41
C VAL A 120 -2.63 15.17 11.59
N ALA A 121 -2.53 15.81 12.75
CA ALA A 121 -1.93 15.20 13.94
C ALA A 121 -2.69 13.93 14.37
N ILE A 122 -4.02 13.97 14.40
CA ILE A 122 -4.88 12.81 14.69
C ILE A 122 -4.69 11.72 13.65
N ALA A 123 -4.70 12.06 12.36
CA ALA A 123 -4.47 11.10 11.28
C ALA A 123 -3.10 10.41 11.40
N VAL A 124 -2.04 11.16 11.73
CA VAL A 124 -0.70 10.63 11.96
C VAL A 124 -0.68 9.70 13.17
N ALA A 125 -1.33 10.07 14.29
CA ALA A 125 -1.41 9.24 15.47
C ALA A 125 -2.09 7.89 15.16
N PHE A 126 -3.26 7.91 14.51
CA PHE A 126 -3.94 6.69 14.07
C PHE A 126 -3.07 5.85 13.12
N GLN A 127 -2.38 6.49 12.18
CA GLN A 127 -1.47 5.80 11.29
C GLN A 127 -0.37 5.04 12.03
N TRP A 128 0.24 5.64 13.07
CA TRP A 128 1.27 4.96 13.86
C TRP A 128 0.70 3.83 14.71
N ILE A 129 -0.51 3.98 15.25
CA ILE A 129 -1.19 2.92 16.00
C ILE A 129 -1.47 1.72 15.08
N PHE A 130 -2.11 1.96 13.92
CA PHE A 130 -2.36 0.88 12.96
C PHE A 130 -1.07 0.26 12.42
N ASN A 131 -0.05 1.08 12.22
CA ASN A 131 1.28 0.62 11.84
C ASN A 131 1.85 -0.37 12.87
N PHE A 132 1.77 -0.03 14.16
CA PHE A 132 2.20 -0.92 15.24
C PHE A 132 1.38 -2.22 15.27
N ILE A 133 0.06 -2.15 15.15
CA ILE A 133 -0.83 -3.33 15.12
C ILE A 133 -0.44 -4.26 13.97
N VAL A 134 -0.32 -3.72 12.77
CA VAL A 134 0.05 -4.50 11.58
C VAL A 134 1.42 -5.15 11.74
N SER A 135 2.45 -4.41 12.27
CA SER A 135 3.78 -4.94 12.53
C SER A 135 3.77 -6.12 13.49
N SER A 136 3.06 -5.91 14.58
CA SER A 136 3.03 -6.91 15.64
C SER A 136 2.27 -8.17 15.23
N THR A 137 1.30 -8.02 14.30
CA THR A 137 0.43 -9.12 13.86
C THR A 137 0.99 -9.86 12.64
N PHE A 138 1.76 -9.16 11.80
CA PHE A 138 2.26 -9.76 10.54
C PHE A 138 3.14 -10.99 10.77
N LEU A 139 4.13 -10.89 11.64
CA LEU A 139 5.10 -11.96 11.87
C LEU A 139 4.47 -13.23 12.47
N PRO A 140 3.60 -13.14 13.50
CA PRO A 140 2.83 -14.29 13.97
C PRO A 140 1.96 -14.92 12.89
N MET A 141 1.28 -14.13 12.07
CA MET A 141 0.45 -14.64 10.96
C MET A 141 1.29 -15.32 9.88
N TYR A 142 2.41 -14.70 9.52
CA TYR A 142 3.32 -15.23 8.50
C TYR A 142 3.91 -16.59 8.92
N ASN A 143 4.24 -16.75 10.21
CA ASN A 143 4.79 -17.99 10.78
C ASN A 143 3.72 -19.00 11.22
N MET A 144 2.43 -18.72 10.97
CA MET A 144 1.34 -19.64 11.35
C MET A 144 1.42 -20.92 10.52
N ARG A 145 1.45 -22.04 11.22
CA ARG A 145 1.46 -23.40 10.63
C ARG A 145 0.12 -24.06 10.86
N LEU A 146 -0.54 -24.48 9.80
CA LEU A 146 -1.82 -25.15 9.90
C LEU A 146 -1.82 -26.43 9.02
N GLY A 147 -1.99 -27.58 9.66
CA GLY A 147 -2.15 -28.85 8.98
C GLY A 147 -1.02 -29.21 8.01
N GLU A 148 -1.38 -29.88 6.92
CA GLU A 148 -0.45 -30.35 5.89
C GLU A 148 0.23 -29.25 5.07
N MET A 149 -0.33 -28.05 5.04
CA MET A 149 0.25 -26.92 4.31
C MET A 149 1.43 -26.25 5.04
N GLY A 150 1.62 -26.53 6.34
CA GLY A 150 2.76 -26.03 7.11
C GLY A 150 2.95 -24.50 7.00
N ASP A 151 4.18 -24.06 6.72
CA ASP A 151 4.55 -22.65 6.61
C ASP A 151 3.87 -21.91 5.44
N LYS A 152 3.50 -22.63 4.38
CA LYS A 152 2.84 -22.04 3.20
C LYS A 152 1.48 -21.44 3.54
N PHE A 153 0.77 -22.01 4.51
CA PHE A 153 -0.52 -21.49 4.94
C PHE A 153 -0.40 -20.09 5.53
N GLY A 154 0.55 -19.87 6.43
CA GLY A 154 0.77 -18.55 7.05
C GLY A 154 1.12 -17.49 6.03
N HIS A 155 2.01 -17.81 5.08
CA HIS A 155 2.38 -16.91 4.00
C HIS A 155 1.19 -16.54 3.10
N MET A 156 0.43 -17.56 2.66
CA MET A 156 -0.78 -17.34 1.85
C MET A 156 -1.79 -16.48 2.61
N PHE A 157 -2.08 -16.83 3.86
CA PHE A 157 -3.08 -16.16 4.69
C PHE A 157 -2.74 -14.69 4.92
N ALA A 158 -1.48 -14.38 5.26
CA ALA A 158 -1.03 -13.02 5.47
C ALA A 158 -1.24 -12.16 4.20
N TYR A 159 -0.75 -12.60 3.04
CA TYR A 159 -0.88 -11.83 1.80
C TYR A 159 -2.32 -11.76 1.29
N ALA A 160 -3.12 -12.82 1.44
CA ALA A 160 -4.53 -12.80 1.07
C ALA A 160 -5.31 -11.78 1.93
N LEU A 161 -5.07 -11.74 3.24
CA LEU A 161 -5.68 -10.76 4.12
C LEU A 161 -5.34 -9.33 3.71
N TYR A 162 -4.08 -9.04 3.38
CA TYR A 162 -3.69 -7.73 2.84
C TYR A 162 -4.36 -7.42 1.50
N GLY A 163 -4.51 -8.41 0.63
CA GLY A 163 -5.25 -8.25 -0.61
C GLY A 163 -6.72 -7.84 -0.36
N ILE A 164 -7.38 -8.49 0.59
CA ILE A 164 -8.76 -8.14 0.99
C ILE A 164 -8.83 -6.73 1.56
N ILE A 165 -7.89 -6.34 2.41
CA ILE A 165 -7.81 -4.98 2.96
C ILE A 165 -7.61 -3.94 1.84
N CYS A 166 -6.80 -4.23 0.82
CA CYS A 166 -6.62 -3.34 -0.33
C CYS A 166 -7.92 -3.19 -1.14
N VAL A 167 -8.68 -4.26 -1.33
CA VAL A 167 -10.00 -4.20 -1.98
C VAL A 167 -10.97 -3.37 -1.14
N ALA A 168 -11.02 -3.59 0.17
CA ALA A 168 -11.84 -2.79 1.08
C ALA A 168 -11.46 -1.31 1.04
N ALA A 169 -10.15 -0.99 0.98
CA ALA A 169 -9.66 0.37 0.82
C ALA A 169 -10.09 1.00 -0.51
N ALA A 170 -10.07 0.25 -1.62
CA ALA A 170 -10.58 0.71 -2.91
C ALA A 170 -12.07 1.06 -2.84
N LEU A 171 -12.88 0.19 -2.23
CA LEU A 171 -14.32 0.41 -2.04
C LEU A 171 -14.61 1.60 -1.13
N PHE A 172 -13.81 1.75 -0.06
CA PHE A 172 -13.91 2.90 0.85
C PHE A 172 -13.64 4.21 0.12
N VAL A 173 -12.54 4.28 -0.64
CA VAL A 173 -12.19 5.46 -1.43
C VAL A 173 -13.28 5.76 -2.46
N TRP A 174 -13.77 4.74 -3.15
CA TRP A 174 -14.81 4.90 -4.16
C TRP A 174 -16.10 5.50 -3.60
N LYS A 175 -16.57 5.02 -2.43
CA LYS A 175 -17.86 5.43 -1.83
C LYS A 175 -17.75 6.70 -0.99
N LEU A 176 -16.69 6.87 -0.21
CA LEU A 176 -16.63 7.86 0.87
C LEU A 176 -15.71 9.03 0.60
N VAL A 177 -14.66 8.84 -0.23
CA VAL A 177 -13.72 9.93 -0.50
C VAL A 177 -14.21 10.82 -1.63
N PRO A 178 -14.41 12.12 -1.39
CA PRO A 178 -14.77 13.07 -2.43
C PRO A 178 -13.54 13.37 -3.32
N GLU A 179 -13.78 13.67 -4.60
CA GLU A 179 -12.72 14.17 -5.48
C GLU A 179 -12.40 15.62 -5.10
N THR A 180 -11.12 15.89 -4.87
CA THR A 180 -10.62 17.22 -4.48
C THR A 180 -10.01 18.00 -5.63
N LYS A 181 -9.80 17.36 -6.79
CA LYS A 181 -9.20 18.02 -7.97
C LYS A 181 -9.99 19.24 -8.38
N GLY A 182 -9.31 20.39 -8.46
CA GLY A 182 -9.88 21.66 -8.94
C GLY A 182 -10.87 22.34 -8.00
N LYS A 183 -11.04 21.81 -6.76
CA LYS A 183 -11.87 22.46 -5.74
C LYS A 183 -11.03 23.36 -4.84
N THR A 184 -11.57 24.54 -4.53
CA THR A 184 -10.95 25.42 -3.54
C THR A 184 -11.23 24.92 -2.12
N LEU A 185 -10.38 25.31 -1.16
CA LEU A 185 -10.57 24.97 0.26
C LEU A 185 -11.92 25.48 0.80
N GLU A 186 -12.43 26.57 0.24
CA GLU A 186 -13.73 27.15 0.59
C GLU A 186 -14.88 26.24 0.13
N ASP A 187 -14.78 25.66 -1.07
CA ASP A 187 -15.77 24.72 -1.59
C ASP A 187 -15.80 23.41 -0.79
N MET A 188 -14.64 22.97 -0.32
CA MET A 188 -14.56 21.81 0.58
C MET A 188 -15.25 22.11 1.91
N THR A 189 -15.14 23.32 2.44
CA THR A 189 -15.84 23.72 3.67
C THR A 189 -17.37 23.72 3.49
N LYS A 190 -17.88 24.05 2.31
CA LYS A 190 -19.32 23.97 1.99
C LYS A 190 -19.86 22.55 1.96
N LEU A 191 -19.02 21.57 1.53
CA LEU A 191 -19.42 20.15 1.56
C LEU A 191 -19.68 19.62 2.98
N TRP A 192 -18.94 20.11 3.96
CA TRP A 192 -19.15 19.77 5.37
C TRP A 192 -20.39 20.44 5.97
N LYS A 193 -20.74 21.67 5.54
CA LYS A 193 -21.93 22.39 6.00
C LYS A 193 -23.23 21.85 5.40
N LYS A 194 -23.19 21.24 4.20
CA LYS A 194 -24.39 20.73 3.52
C LYS A 194 -24.86 19.36 4.06
N LYS A 195 -24.10 18.72 4.95
CA LYS A 195 -24.41 17.41 5.54
C LYS A 195 -25.00 17.50 6.96
N LYS A 196 -25.29 18.72 7.42
CA LYS A 196 -26.08 19.01 8.63
C LYS A 196 -27.49 19.39 8.20
#